data_681e436180a390f24321a6854a40fc55
#
_entry.id   681e436180a390f24321a6854a40fc55
#
_cell.length_a   1.000
_cell.length_b   1.000
_cell.length_c   1.000
_cell.angle_alpha   90.00
_cell.angle_beta   90.00
_cell.angle_gamma   90.00
#
_symmetry.space_group_name_H-M   'P 1'
#
loop_
_entity.id
_entity.type
_entity.pdbx_description
1 polymer ?
#
loop_
_entity_poly.entity_id
_entity_poly.type
_entity_poly.pdbx_seq_one_letter_code
_entity_poly.pdbx_strand_id
1 'polypeptide(L)'
;NAWVYGDARVSENAWVYGDARVFGNARVFDNAWVYGNAKVYGDARVSGNAWAYGEVQVAGNAWIYGDARVFGNAWVYGDARVSENAWVYGDARVFGNARVFDNAWVYGNAKVYGDARVSGNARVYGNAEVFNTRHFFVQGPIGSRDGYVTFYRTKDDTVEVRCGCFSGSLQEFVNQVEETHGGSRYEKEYKLAAELAKVCIRLEGESR
;
A
#
# COMPACT_ATOMS: atom_id res chain seq x y z
N ASN A 1 -2.71 -28.55 -4.11
CA ASN A 1 -3.74 -28.98 -3.16
C ASN A 1 -3.86 -27.97 -2.01
N ALA A 2 -5.00 -27.28 -1.92
CA ALA A 2 -5.25 -26.38 -0.79
C ALA A 2 -5.34 -27.15 0.55
N TRP A 3 -4.80 -26.55 1.59
CA TRP A 3 -4.77 -27.13 2.95
C TRP A 3 -5.45 -26.17 3.92
N VAL A 4 -6.48 -26.68 4.62
CA VAL A 4 -7.17 -25.95 5.69
C VAL A 4 -7.06 -26.84 6.95
N TYR A 5 -6.41 -26.34 8.00
CA TYR A 5 -6.15 -27.13 9.20
C TYR A 5 -6.06 -26.27 10.48
N GLY A 6 -5.99 -26.91 11.63
CA GLY A 6 -6.15 -26.23 12.92
C GLY A 6 -7.61 -25.80 13.12
N ASP A 7 -7.84 -24.67 13.76
CA ASP A 7 -9.15 -24.07 13.98
C ASP A 7 -9.58 -23.11 12.85
N ALA A 8 -8.90 -23.22 11.69
CA ALA A 8 -9.19 -22.37 10.53
C ALA A 8 -10.59 -22.64 9.98
N ARG A 9 -11.24 -21.59 9.53
CA ARG A 9 -12.60 -21.65 8.97
C ARG A 9 -12.65 -21.04 7.58
N VAL A 10 -13.18 -21.82 6.65
CA VAL A 10 -13.53 -21.35 5.30
C VAL A 10 -15.05 -21.52 5.19
N SER A 11 -15.77 -20.46 4.96
CA SER A 11 -17.23 -20.46 5.00
C SER A 11 -17.85 -19.57 3.91
N GLU A 12 -19.14 -19.68 3.76
CA GLU A 12 -19.93 -18.98 2.75
C GLU A 12 -19.45 -19.31 1.34
N ASN A 13 -19.27 -18.33 0.47
CA ASN A 13 -18.84 -18.52 -0.90
C ASN A 13 -17.32 -18.36 -1.08
N ALA A 14 -16.55 -18.51 0.01
CA ALA A 14 -15.10 -18.37 -0.06
C ALA A 14 -14.42 -19.50 -0.84
N TRP A 15 -13.41 -19.15 -1.62
CA TRP A 15 -12.66 -20.08 -2.45
C TRP A 15 -11.22 -20.18 -1.97
N VAL A 16 -10.78 -21.37 -1.62
CA VAL A 16 -9.39 -21.68 -1.26
C VAL A 16 -8.89 -22.81 -2.16
N TYR A 17 -7.94 -22.50 -3.04
CA TYR A 17 -7.46 -23.48 -4.03
C TYR A 17 -5.97 -23.31 -4.39
N GLY A 18 -5.46 -24.13 -5.33
CA GLY A 18 -4.03 -24.20 -5.62
C GLY A 18 -3.27 -24.87 -4.47
N ASP A 19 -2.14 -24.32 -4.07
CA ASP A 19 -1.33 -24.78 -2.92
C ASP A 19 -1.47 -23.83 -1.72
N ALA A 20 -2.60 -23.11 -1.65
CA ALA A 20 -2.90 -22.20 -0.56
C ALA A 20 -3.04 -22.94 0.78
N ARG A 21 -2.59 -22.30 1.85
CA ARG A 21 -2.66 -22.84 3.22
C ARG A 21 -3.37 -21.87 4.14
N VAL A 22 -4.45 -22.33 4.78
CA VAL A 22 -5.22 -21.59 5.79
C VAL A 22 -5.14 -22.35 7.09
N PHE A 23 -4.57 -21.77 8.15
CA PHE A 23 -4.34 -22.50 9.39
C PHE A 23 -4.32 -21.61 10.64
N GLY A 24 -4.22 -22.25 11.82
CA GLY A 24 -4.42 -21.55 13.09
C GLY A 24 -5.90 -21.21 13.27
N ASN A 25 -6.22 -20.01 13.71
CA ASN A 25 -7.60 -19.52 13.87
C ASN A 25 -8.04 -18.65 12.68
N ALA A 26 -7.36 -18.76 11.55
CA ALA A 26 -7.61 -17.91 10.37
C ALA A 26 -9.01 -18.12 9.80
N ARG A 27 -9.59 -17.06 9.26
CA ARG A 27 -10.95 -17.10 8.69
C ARG A 27 -10.95 -16.55 7.28
N VAL A 28 -11.53 -17.31 6.36
CA VAL A 28 -11.77 -16.89 4.96
C VAL A 28 -13.27 -17.05 4.72
N PHE A 29 -13.97 -15.97 4.41
CA PHE A 29 -15.44 -15.99 4.34
C PHE A 29 -15.98 -14.97 3.33
N ASP A 30 -17.31 -14.89 3.18
CA ASP A 30 -18.00 -14.15 2.12
C ASP A 30 -17.62 -14.69 0.73
N ASN A 31 -17.22 -13.82 -0.18
CA ASN A 31 -16.78 -14.17 -1.55
C ASN A 31 -15.25 -14.08 -1.70
N ALA A 32 -14.50 -14.22 -0.62
CA ALA A 32 -13.05 -14.07 -0.62
C ALA A 32 -12.35 -15.21 -1.38
N TRP A 33 -11.26 -14.87 -2.07
CA TRP A 33 -10.46 -15.81 -2.84
C TRP A 33 -9.05 -15.88 -2.29
N VAL A 34 -8.60 -17.08 -1.92
CA VAL A 34 -7.24 -17.36 -1.45
C VAL A 34 -6.66 -18.48 -2.32
N TYR A 35 -5.62 -18.17 -3.12
CA TYR A 35 -5.10 -19.16 -4.06
C TYR A 35 -3.60 -18.99 -4.37
N GLY A 36 -3.08 -19.88 -5.24
CA GLY A 36 -1.64 -19.97 -5.49
C GLY A 36 -0.95 -20.58 -4.28
N ASN A 37 0.17 -20.04 -3.84
CA ASN A 37 0.93 -20.45 -2.65
C ASN A 37 0.62 -19.59 -1.42
N ALA A 38 -0.49 -18.87 -1.41
CA ALA A 38 -0.86 -17.95 -0.33
C ALA A 38 -0.99 -18.65 1.01
N LYS A 39 -0.54 -17.99 2.07
CA LYS A 39 -0.65 -18.46 3.46
C LYS A 39 -1.46 -17.48 4.28
N VAL A 40 -2.53 -17.94 4.90
CA VAL A 40 -3.37 -17.17 5.83
C VAL A 40 -3.37 -17.89 7.17
N TYR A 41 -2.84 -17.26 8.21
CA TYR A 41 -2.65 -17.95 9.49
C TYR A 41 -2.69 -17.02 10.72
N GLY A 42 -2.63 -17.59 11.91
CA GLY A 42 -2.91 -16.87 13.15
C GLY A 42 -4.39 -16.57 13.26
N ASP A 43 -4.77 -15.37 13.64
CA ASP A 43 -6.15 -14.87 13.71
C ASP A 43 -6.54 -14.03 12.49
N ALA A 44 -5.80 -14.16 11.39
CA ALA A 44 -5.99 -13.38 10.18
C ALA A 44 -7.34 -13.63 9.51
N ARG A 45 -7.86 -12.61 8.84
CA ARG A 45 -9.17 -12.65 8.17
C ARG A 45 -9.07 -12.17 6.74
N VAL A 46 -9.70 -12.92 5.83
CA VAL A 46 -9.87 -12.51 4.43
C VAL A 46 -11.37 -12.61 4.11
N SER A 47 -12.00 -11.52 3.71
CA SER A 47 -13.46 -11.48 3.54
C SER A 47 -13.92 -10.47 2.47
N GLY A 48 -15.23 -10.39 2.25
CA GLY A 48 -15.80 -9.60 1.18
C GLY A 48 -15.47 -10.21 -0.18
N ASN A 49 -15.12 -9.40 -1.15
CA ASN A 49 -14.63 -9.83 -2.47
C ASN A 49 -13.09 -9.80 -2.54
N ALA A 50 -12.41 -9.86 -1.40
CA ALA A 50 -10.95 -9.71 -1.34
C ALA A 50 -10.22 -10.90 -1.96
N TRP A 51 -9.08 -10.61 -2.59
CA TRP A 51 -8.22 -11.61 -3.22
C TRP A 51 -6.85 -11.63 -2.55
N ALA A 52 -6.40 -12.80 -2.11
CA ALA A 52 -5.06 -13.05 -1.59
C ALA A 52 -4.41 -14.19 -2.40
N TYR A 53 -3.42 -13.88 -3.24
CA TYR A 53 -2.87 -14.87 -4.16
C TYR A 53 -1.37 -14.70 -4.45
N GLY A 54 -0.76 -15.72 -5.09
CA GLY A 54 0.69 -15.80 -5.25
C GLY A 54 1.34 -16.34 -3.99
N GLU A 55 2.45 -15.79 -3.55
CA GLU A 55 3.19 -16.21 -2.35
C GLU A 55 2.89 -15.36 -1.11
N VAL A 56 1.73 -14.72 -1.09
CA VAL A 56 1.28 -13.82 -0.02
C VAL A 56 1.29 -14.50 1.33
N GLN A 57 1.66 -13.74 2.37
CA GLN A 57 1.48 -14.13 3.75
C GLN A 57 0.58 -13.13 4.49
N VAL A 58 -0.53 -13.62 5.04
CA VAL A 58 -1.48 -12.86 5.86
C VAL A 58 -1.50 -13.49 7.26
N ALA A 59 -1.09 -12.75 8.27
CA ALA A 59 -0.82 -13.32 9.57
C ALA A 59 -1.18 -12.41 10.76
N GLY A 60 -1.13 -12.96 11.97
CA GLY A 60 -1.52 -12.23 13.18
C GLY A 60 -3.01 -11.92 13.15
N ASN A 61 -3.40 -10.72 13.51
CA ASN A 61 -4.79 -10.23 13.46
C ASN A 61 -5.10 -9.45 12.17
N ALA A 62 -4.27 -9.59 11.13
CA ALA A 62 -4.42 -8.84 9.89
C ALA A 62 -5.77 -9.11 9.21
N TRP A 63 -6.33 -8.07 8.60
CA TRP A 63 -7.60 -8.18 7.92
C TRP A 63 -7.55 -7.60 6.51
N ILE A 64 -7.89 -8.44 5.52
CA ILE A 64 -8.07 -8.06 4.12
C ILE A 64 -9.55 -8.19 3.80
N TYR A 65 -10.19 -7.10 3.34
CA TYR A 65 -11.64 -7.11 3.10
C TYR A 65 -12.06 -6.11 2.02
N GLY A 66 -13.37 -6.06 1.69
CA GLY A 66 -13.87 -5.29 0.56
C GLY A 66 -13.45 -5.90 -0.75
N ASP A 67 -13.02 -5.09 -1.71
CA ASP A 67 -12.50 -5.50 -3.02
C ASP A 67 -10.95 -5.47 -3.07
N ALA A 68 -10.30 -5.52 -1.90
CA ALA A 68 -8.84 -5.43 -1.79
C ALA A 68 -8.13 -6.60 -2.47
N ARG A 69 -6.97 -6.32 -3.04
CA ARG A 69 -6.12 -7.33 -3.70
C ARG A 69 -4.72 -7.32 -3.10
N VAL A 70 -4.30 -8.47 -2.59
CA VAL A 70 -2.96 -8.69 -2.03
C VAL A 70 -2.31 -9.83 -2.80
N PHE A 71 -1.17 -9.58 -3.45
CA PHE A 71 -0.55 -10.58 -4.31
C PHE A 71 0.98 -10.44 -4.44
N GLY A 72 1.59 -11.35 -5.21
CA GLY A 72 3.05 -11.44 -5.30
C GLY A 72 3.63 -12.05 -4.03
N ASN A 73 4.69 -11.47 -3.49
CA ASN A 73 5.35 -11.87 -2.26
C ASN A 73 4.96 -10.97 -1.07
N ALA A 74 3.83 -10.26 -1.16
CA ALA A 74 3.44 -9.28 -0.15
C ALA A 74 3.13 -9.92 1.22
N TRP A 75 3.47 -9.20 2.28
CA TRP A 75 3.22 -9.60 3.66
C TRP A 75 2.29 -8.61 4.35
N VAL A 76 1.18 -9.10 4.91
CA VAL A 76 0.23 -8.33 5.71
C VAL A 76 0.12 -9.00 7.08
N TYR A 77 0.58 -8.33 8.15
CA TYR A 77 0.62 -8.97 9.47
C TYR A 77 0.45 -7.97 10.64
N GLY A 78 0.39 -8.49 11.87
CA GLY A 78 0.03 -7.70 13.04
C GLY A 78 -1.46 -7.36 13.02
N ASP A 79 -1.83 -6.13 13.32
CA ASP A 79 -3.20 -5.61 13.30
C ASP A 79 -3.51 -4.83 12.00
N ALA A 80 -2.72 -5.04 10.96
CA ALA A 80 -2.82 -4.34 9.68
C ALA A 80 -4.15 -4.60 8.97
N ARG A 81 -4.66 -3.59 8.27
CA ARG A 81 -5.89 -3.69 7.49
C ARG A 81 -5.68 -3.24 6.06
N VAL A 82 -6.11 -4.05 5.12
CA VAL A 82 -6.14 -3.72 3.69
C VAL A 82 -7.58 -3.86 3.21
N SER A 83 -8.17 -2.79 2.68
CA SER A 83 -9.60 -2.78 2.40
C SER A 83 -10.00 -1.96 1.18
N GLU A 84 -11.27 -2.02 0.86
CA GLU A 84 -11.87 -1.36 -0.29
C GLU A 84 -11.19 -1.78 -1.59
N ASN A 85 -10.78 -0.87 -2.45
CA ASN A 85 -10.11 -1.19 -3.72
C ASN A 85 -8.57 -1.15 -3.62
N ALA A 86 -8.01 -1.26 -2.40
CA ALA A 86 -6.58 -1.17 -2.19
C ALA A 86 -5.82 -2.36 -2.77
N TRP A 87 -4.63 -2.09 -3.30
CA TRP A 87 -3.73 -3.10 -3.86
C TRP A 87 -2.40 -3.11 -3.09
N VAL A 88 -2.00 -4.28 -2.63
CA VAL A 88 -0.70 -4.51 -1.98
C VAL A 88 0.01 -5.65 -2.71
N TYR A 89 1.17 -5.37 -3.33
CA TYR A 89 1.82 -6.38 -4.16
C TYR A 89 3.35 -6.22 -4.26
N GLY A 90 3.99 -7.13 -5.00
CA GLY A 90 5.44 -7.24 -5.04
C GLY A 90 5.97 -7.77 -3.70
N ASP A 91 7.04 -7.19 -3.18
CA ASP A 91 7.64 -7.52 -1.88
C ASP A 91 7.18 -6.56 -0.77
N ALA A 92 6.06 -5.88 -0.96
CA ALA A 92 5.53 -4.90 -0.02
C ALA A 92 5.15 -5.54 1.32
N ARG A 93 5.35 -4.78 2.40
CA ARG A 93 5.02 -5.20 3.77
C ARG A 93 4.09 -4.19 4.43
N VAL A 94 2.94 -4.64 4.91
CA VAL A 94 1.98 -3.84 5.67
C VAL A 94 1.79 -4.48 7.04
N PHE A 95 2.15 -3.77 8.11
CA PHE A 95 2.16 -4.37 9.44
C PHE A 95 1.94 -3.36 10.60
N GLY A 96 1.90 -3.86 11.83
CA GLY A 96 1.50 -3.04 12.97
C GLY A 96 0.02 -2.70 12.88
N ASN A 97 -0.36 -1.47 13.18
CA ASN A 97 -1.74 -0.97 13.07
C ASN A 97 -2.02 -0.29 11.72
N ALA A 98 -1.15 -0.49 10.72
CA ALA A 98 -1.23 0.20 9.44
C ALA A 98 -2.54 -0.10 8.69
N ARG A 99 -3.03 0.91 7.97
CA ARG A 99 -4.23 0.79 7.14
C ARG A 99 -3.96 1.24 5.72
N VAL A 100 -4.34 0.41 4.76
CA VAL A 100 -4.28 0.72 3.33
C VAL A 100 -5.69 0.55 2.76
N PHE A 101 -6.28 1.61 2.24
CA PHE A 101 -7.70 1.60 1.86
C PHE A 101 -8.00 2.55 0.70
N ASP A 102 -9.27 2.70 0.32
CA ASP A 102 -9.71 3.40 -0.91
C ASP A 102 -9.08 2.77 -2.17
N ASN A 103 -8.46 3.59 -3.01
CA ASN A 103 -7.78 3.16 -4.23
C ASN A 103 -6.25 3.16 -4.08
N ALA A 104 -5.75 3.05 -2.86
CA ALA A 104 -4.32 3.12 -2.57
C ALA A 104 -3.56 1.89 -3.07
N TRP A 105 -2.36 2.12 -3.58
CA TRP A 105 -1.44 1.08 -4.06
C TRP A 105 -0.16 1.10 -3.24
N VAL A 106 0.22 -0.05 -2.69
CA VAL A 106 1.48 -0.26 -1.98
C VAL A 106 2.23 -1.40 -2.65
N TYR A 107 3.42 -1.15 -3.21
CA TYR A 107 4.11 -2.16 -4.00
C TYR A 107 5.64 -2.00 -4.02
N GLY A 108 6.32 -2.90 -4.75
CA GLY A 108 7.79 -2.96 -4.71
C GLY A 108 8.26 -3.44 -3.33
N ASN A 109 9.29 -2.81 -2.78
CA ASN A 109 9.84 -3.10 -1.45
C ASN A 109 9.25 -2.21 -0.34
N ALA A 110 8.15 -1.51 -0.61
CA ALA A 110 7.58 -0.53 0.31
C ALA A 110 7.14 -1.18 1.64
N LYS A 111 7.37 -0.45 2.72
CA LYS A 111 6.92 -0.81 4.06
C LYS A 111 5.93 0.23 4.58
N VAL A 112 4.76 -0.21 4.98
CA VAL A 112 3.73 0.62 5.63
C VAL A 112 3.44 -0.01 6.99
N TYR A 113 3.73 0.70 8.08
CA TYR A 113 3.68 0.11 9.42
C TYR A 113 3.33 1.15 10.51
N GLY A 114 3.39 0.75 11.77
CA GLY A 114 2.97 1.63 12.87
C GLY A 114 1.50 2.01 12.72
N ASP A 115 1.19 3.28 12.89
CA ASP A 115 -0.16 3.83 12.75
C ASP A 115 -0.41 4.50 11.39
N ALA A 116 0.39 4.18 10.38
CA ALA A 116 0.27 4.76 9.05
C ALA A 116 -1.09 4.47 8.41
N ARG A 117 -1.63 5.48 7.73
CA ARG A 117 -2.86 5.36 6.95
C ARG A 117 -2.61 5.81 5.53
N VAL A 118 -2.61 4.89 4.57
CA VAL A 118 -2.42 5.13 3.15
C VAL A 118 -3.76 4.97 2.46
N SER A 119 -4.27 6.05 1.87
CA SER A 119 -5.64 6.09 1.32
C SER A 119 -5.75 6.97 0.07
N GLY A 120 -6.95 7.08 -0.46
CA GLY A 120 -7.22 7.82 -1.67
C GLY A 120 -6.54 7.19 -2.87
N ASN A 121 -5.96 8.01 -3.73
CA ASN A 121 -5.22 7.56 -4.91
C ASN A 121 -3.69 7.47 -4.66
N ALA A 122 -3.28 7.29 -3.41
CA ALA A 122 -1.87 7.21 -3.03
C ALA A 122 -1.17 6.02 -3.67
N ARG A 123 0.06 6.23 -4.12
CA ARG A 123 0.95 5.19 -4.64
C ARG A 123 2.25 5.20 -3.87
N VAL A 124 2.43 4.23 -2.99
CA VAL A 124 3.62 4.05 -2.15
C VAL A 124 4.41 2.85 -2.67
N TYR A 125 5.65 3.06 -3.08
CA TYR A 125 6.43 2.00 -3.73
C TYR A 125 7.94 2.18 -3.56
N GLY A 126 8.72 1.37 -4.28
CA GLY A 126 10.18 1.40 -4.20
C GLY A 126 10.64 1.03 -2.79
N ASN A 127 11.50 1.84 -2.20
CA ASN A 127 12.02 1.67 -0.85
C ASN A 127 11.31 2.58 0.18
N ALA A 128 10.05 2.96 -0.07
CA ALA A 128 9.27 3.78 0.84
C ALA A 128 9.16 3.17 2.24
N GLU A 129 9.34 3.97 3.27
CA GLU A 129 9.09 3.59 4.66
C GLU A 129 8.10 4.56 5.31
N VAL A 130 6.83 4.17 5.37
CA VAL A 130 5.72 4.96 5.88
C VAL A 130 5.23 4.35 7.20
N PHE A 131 5.56 4.97 8.33
CA PHE A 131 5.12 4.49 9.66
C PHE A 131 4.16 5.44 10.40
N ASN A 132 3.84 6.58 9.80
CA ASN A 132 2.74 7.44 10.22
C ASN A 132 2.14 8.19 9.03
N THR A 133 1.04 8.90 9.26
CA THR A 133 0.33 9.64 8.21
C THR A 133 1.09 10.86 7.67
N ARG A 134 2.14 11.31 8.35
CA ARG A 134 3.00 12.41 7.92
C ARG A 134 4.21 11.99 7.10
N HIS A 135 4.31 10.72 6.73
CA HIS A 135 5.40 10.18 5.91
C HIS A 135 5.04 10.07 4.43
N PHE A 136 3.86 10.50 4.05
CA PHE A 136 3.49 10.65 2.65
C PHE A 136 2.52 11.82 2.46
N PHE A 137 2.49 12.34 1.26
CA PHE A 137 1.59 13.40 0.83
C PHE A 137 1.14 13.11 -0.60
N VAL A 138 -0.14 13.25 -0.87
CA VAL A 138 -0.73 13.04 -2.20
C VAL A 138 -1.44 14.30 -2.62
N GLN A 139 -1.15 14.78 -3.81
CA GLN A 139 -1.82 15.93 -4.40
C GLN A 139 -2.35 15.59 -5.79
N GLY A 140 -3.56 15.97 -6.05
CA GLY A 140 -4.23 15.83 -7.34
C GLY A 140 -5.74 16.07 -7.25
N PRO A 141 -6.43 16.24 -8.41
CA PRO A 141 -5.81 16.23 -9.75
C PRO A 141 -4.99 17.49 -10.04
N ILE A 142 -3.80 17.35 -10.62
CA ILE A 142 -2.93 18.45 -11.04
C ILE A 142 -2.19 18.11 -12.34
N GLY A 143 -1.63 19.13 -12.96
CA GLY A 143 -0.81 18.99 -14.17
C GLY A 143 -1.60 18.75 -15.45
N SER A 144 -0.91 18.53 -16.56
CA SER A 144 -1.49 18.44 -17.89
C SER A 144 -2.38 17.22 -18.15
N ARG A 145 -2.40 16.26 -17.23
CA ARG A 145 -3.19 15.00 -17.34
C ARG A 145 -4.16 14.82 -16.18
N ASP A 146 -4.40 15.86 -15.40
CA ASP A 146 -5.23 15.81 -14.19
C ASP A 146 -4.88 14.59 -13.30
N GLY A 147 -3.57 14.34 -13.16
CA GLY A 147 -3.03 13.19 -12.45
C GLY A 147 -2.83 13.43 -10.96
N TYR A 148 -2.30 12.41 -10.30
CA TYR A 148 -1.93 12.46 -8.88
C TYR A 148 -0.42 12.35 -8.73
N VAL A 149 0.13 13.17 -7.82
CA VAL A 149 1.52 13.09 -7.38
C VAL A 149 1.55 12.56 -5.96
N THR A 150 2.37 11.55 -5.71
CA THR A 150 2.63 11.03 -4.37
C THR A 150 4.07 11.35 -3.98
N PHE A 151 4.23 11.97 -2.85
CA PHE A 151 5.50 12.22 -2.17
C PHE A 151 5.54 11.31 -0.95
N TYR A 152 6.66 10.65 -0.68
CA TYR A 152 6.79 9.76 0.46
C TYR A 152 8.21 9.72 1.02
N ARG A 153 8.30 9.48 2.32
CA ARG A 153 9.56 9.27 3.02
C ARG A 153 10.14 7.92 2.66
N THR A 154 11.44 7.88 2.42
CA THR A 154 12.21 6.66 2.19
C THR A 154 12.88 6.17 3.48
N LYS A 155 13.45 4.97 3.43
CA LYS A 155 14.26 4.41 4.52
C LYS A 155 15.50 5.26 4.86
N ASP A 156 16.01 6.01 3.90
CA ASP A 156 17.21 6.85 4.05
C ASP A 156 16.85 8.28 4.52
N ASP A 157 15.64 8.45 5.04
CA ASP A 157 15.10 9.72 5.56
C ASP A 157 15.10 10.86 4.54
N THR A 158 14.80 10.54 3.31
CA THR A 158 14.65 11.49 2.19
C THR A 158 13.23 11.44 1.64
N VAL A 159 12.87 12.40 0.79
CA VAL A 159 11.59 12.40 0.09
C VAL A 159 11.78 11.96 -1.35
N GLU A 160 11.09 10.92 -1.75
CA GLU A 160 10.91 10.52 -3.14
C GLU A 160 9.52 10.89 -3.66
N VAL A 161 9.43 11.03 -4.98
CA VAL A 161 8.23 11.48 -5.69
C VAL A 161 7.83 10.48 -6.76
N ARG A 162 6.51 10.23 -6.84
CA ARG A 162 5.89 9.51 -7.95
C ARG A 162 4.83 10.37 -8.63
N CYS A 163 5.01 10.57 -9.94
CA CYS A 163 4.08 11.30 -10.79
C CYS A 163 3.99 10.63 -12.16
N GLY A 164 2.90 9.95 -12.45
CA GLY A 164 2.76 9.19 -13.70
C GLY A 164 3.89 8.17 -13.89
N CYS A 165 4.71 8.34 -14.91
CA CYS A 165 5.91 7.51 -15.16
C CYS A 165 7.17 8.02 -14.46
N PHE A 166 7.14 9.23 -13.89
CA PHE A 166 8.29 9.77 -13.14
C PHE A 166 8.45 9.05 -11.79
N SER A 167 9.70 8.81 -11.44
CA SER A 167 10.14 8.30 -10.14
C SER A 167 11.53 8.86 -9.83
N GLY A 168 11.71 9.48 -8.69
CA GLY A 168 12.99 10.03 -8.27
C GLY A 168 12.89 10.89 -7.02
N SER A 169 13.98 11.52 -6.66
CA SER A 169 14.05 12.47 -5.55
C SER A 169 13.18 13.71 -5.79
N LEU A 170 12.90 14.43 -4.73
CA LEU A 170 12.17 15.69 -4.82
C LEU A 170 12.88 16.73 -5.70
N GLN A 171 14.21 16.77 -5.65
CA GLN A 171 14.98 17.71 -6.48
C GLN A 171 14.92 17.32 -7.97
N GLU A 172 15.08 16.05 -8.30
CA GLU A 172 14.95 15.58 -9.68
C GLU A 172 13.53 15.84 -10.22
N PHE A 173 12.50 15.68 -9.38
CA PHE A 173 11.14 16.02 -9.77
C PHE A 173 10.98 17.49 -10.14
N VAL A 174 11.48 18.40 -9.31
CA VAL A 174 11.41 19.84 -9.57
C VAL A 174 12.15 20.21 -10.86
N ASN A 175 13.35 19.66 -11.07
CA ASN A 175 14.12 19.88 -12.29
C ASN A 175 13.39 19.39 -13.55
N GLN A 176 12.80 18.18 -13.47
CA GLN A 176 12.02 17.62 -14.58
C GLN A 176 10.75 18.43 -14.88
N VAL A 177 10.11 18.98 -13.86
CA VAL A 177 8.95 19.87 -14.00
C VAL A 177 9.37 21.18 -14.71
N GLU A 178 10.50 21.77 -14.35
CA GLU A 178 11.04 22.97 -15.01
C GLU A 178 11.35 22.71 -16.49
N GLU A 179 12.00 21.58 -16.77
CA GLU A 179 12.35 21.21 -18.15
C GLU A 179 11.11 20.97 -19.02
N THR A 180 10.10 20.27 -18.47
CA THR A 180 8.93 19.83 -19.26
C THR A 180 7.82 20.88 -19.32
N HIS A 181 7.64 21.67 -18.27
CA HIS A 181 6.49 22.57 -18.08
C HIS A 181 6.86 24.02 -17.82
N GLY A 182 8.14 24.40 -17.99
CA GLY A 182 8.67 25.73 -17.70
C GLY A 182 7.80 26.86 -18.25
N GLY A 183 7.50 27.83 -17.41
CA GLY A 183 6.66 28.99 -17.75
C GLY A 183 5.15 28.73 -17.80
N SER A 184 4.70 27.48 -17.63
CA SER A 184 3.28 27.13 -17.67
C SER A 184 2.61 27.16 -16.30
N ARG A 185 1.26 27.10 -16.27
CA ARG A 185 0.52 26.91 -15.02
C ARG A 185 0.84 25.58 -14.35
N TYR A 186 1.15 24.55 -15.14
CA TYR A 186 1.48 23.19 -14.64
C TYR A 186 2.78 23.17 -13.85
N GLU A 187 3.79 23.95 -14.25
CA GLU A 187 4.98 24.15 -13.45
C GLU A 187 4.64 24.68 -12.05
N LYS A 188 3.78 25.69 -12.00
CA LYS A 188 3.33 26.27 -10.71
C LYS A 188 2.58 25.28 -9.85
N GLU A 189 1.67 24.49 -10.44
CA GLU A 189 0.91 23.45 -9.73
C GLU A 189 1.85 22.41 -9.10
N TYR A 190 2.78 21.87 -9.86
CA TYR A 190 3.73 20.87 -9.38
C TYR A 190 4.71 21.42 -8.34
N LYS A 191 5.23 22.62 -8.53
CA LYS A 191 6.12 23.26 -7.55
C LYS A 191 5.42 23.56 -6.24
N LEU A 192 4.18 24.06 -6.27
CA LEU A 192 3.39 24.27 -5.07
C LEU A 192 3.11 22.95 -4.33
N ALA A 193 2.81 21.88 -5.06
CA ALA A 193 2.65 20.55 -4.47
C ALA A 193 3.95 20.06 -3.81
N ALA A 194 5.11 20.28 -4.44
CA ALA A 194 6.42 19.92 -3.91
C ALA A 194 6.76 20.71 -2.63
N GLU A 195 6.48 22.03 -2.61
CA GLU A 195 6.68 22.85 -1.41
C GLU A 195 5.75 22.43 -0.27
N LEU A 196 4.49 22.15 -0.58
CA LEU A 196 3.55 21.65 0.41
C LEU A 196 3.97 20.29 0.97
N ALA A 197 4.51 19.40 0.13
CA ALA A 197 5.04 18.12 0.57
C ALA A 197 6.20 18.26 1.55
N LYS A 198 7.12 19.21 1.34
CA LYS A 198 8.21 19.52 2.31
C LYS A 198 7.69 19.94 3.68
N VAL A 199 6.56 20.62 3.73
CA VAL A 199 5.93 21.04 5.00
C VAL A 199 5.14 19.90 5.64
N CYS A 200 4.50 19.07 4.85
CA CYS A 200 3.61 18.01 5.33
C CYS A 200 4.36 16.75 5.77
N ILE A 201 5.42 16.37 5.02
CA ILE A 201 6.19 15.17 5.30
C ILE A 201 7.21 15.48 6.39
N ARG A 202 7.23 14.67 7.44
CA ARG A 202 8.18 14.78 8.53
C ARG A 202 9.34 13.83 8.33
N LEU A 203 10.56 14.37 8.37
CA LEU A 203 11.80 13.63 8.41
C LEU A 203 12.31 13.52 9.86
N GLU A 204 13.21 12.59 10.15
CA GLU A 204 13.82 12.45 11.47
C GLU A 204 14.67 13.69 11.78
N GLY A 205 14.53 14.25 13.00
CA GLY A 205 15.24 15.44 13.41
C GLY A 205 14.48 16.77 13.24
N GLU A 206 13.36 16.79 12.54
CA GLU A 206 12.47 17.96 12.54
C GLU A 206 11.61 17.97 13.82
N SER A 207 11.98 18.83 14.77
CA SER A 207 11.22 19.06 16.02
C SER A 207 9.84 19.69 15.71
N ARG A 208 8.90 19.42 16.60
CA ARG A 208 7.52 19.95 16.60
C ARG A 208 7.47 21.46 16.58
#